data_eebde937fe08d59411d1f80240ffbca0
#
_entry.id   eebde937fe08d59411d1f80240ffbca0
#
_cell.length_a   1.000
_cell.length_b   1.000
_cell.length_c   1.000
_cell.angle_alpha   90.00
_cell.angle_beta   90.00
_cell.angle_gamma   90.00
#
_symmetry.space_group_name_H-M   'P 1'
#
loop_
_entity.id
_entity.type
_entity.pdbx_description
1 polymer ?
#
loop_
_entity_poly.entity_id
_entity_poly.type
_entity_poly.pdbx_seq_one_letter_code
_entity_poly.pdbx_strand_id
1 'polypeptide(L)'
;ELKKLNQTQEIGLLFESEEWANKGDAMLEKESYHPDLKLLDWTLEWNKNQLPLRVWTVNEEKDINRCFELQIEAIFTDYPEKALQLKENYER
;
A
#
# COMPACT_ATOMS: atom_id res chain seq x y z
N GLU A 1 -20.31 -1.95 6.86
CA GLU A 1 -19.70 -1.84 6.88
C GLU A 1 -18.75 -2.70 6.98
N LEU A 2 -18.03 -2.57 6.82
CA LEU A 2 -17.10 -3.33 6.72
C LEU A 2 -16.53 -3.71 7.86
N LYS A 3 -16.56 -3.42 8.50
CA LYS A 3 -16.03 -3.73 9.41
C LYS A 3 -16.43 -4.58 10.20
N LYS A 4 -16.92 -5.11 10.38
CA LYS A 4 -17.23 -5.84 11.12
C LYS A 4 -16.74 -6.79 11.22
N LEU A 5 -16.42 -6.82 11.25
CA LEU A 5 -15.91 -7.66 11.02
C LEU A 5 -15.36 -8.49 11.94
N ASN A 6 -14.28 -8.95 12.00
CA ASN A 6 -13.78 -9.72 13.08
C ASN A 6 -12.73 -8.90 13.77
N GLN A 7 -12.29 -9.32 14.91
CA GLN A 7 -11.42 -8.51 15.72
C GLN A 7 -10.01 -8.50 15.26
N THR A 8 -9.65 -9.44 14.39
CA THR A 8 -8.31 -9.49 13.89
C THR A 8 -8.14 -8.68 12.62
N GLN A 9 -9.19 -8.02 12.21
CA GLN A 9 -9.10 -7.23 10.99
C GLN A 9 -8.24 -6.00 11.22
N GLU A 10 -7.27 -5.82 10.35
CA GLU A 10 -6.37 -4.68 10.44
C GLU A 10 -7.06 -3.43 9.92
N ILE A 11 -6.67 -2.30 10.47
CA ILE A 11 -7.15 -1.02 10.01
C ILE A 11 -6.05 -0.36 9.21
N GLY A 12 -6.35 -0.01 7.96
CA GLY A 12 -5.42 0.66 7.09
C GLY A 12 -5.91 2.05 6.76
N LEU A 13 -4.99 2.96 6.60
CA LEU A 13 -5.32 4.32 6.22
C LEU A 13 -5.13 4.47 4.72
N LEU A 14 -6.24 4.67 4.01
CA LEU A 14 -6.25 4.86 2.58
C LEU A 14 -6.21 6.34 2.26
N PHE A 15 -5.29 6.78 1.41
CA PHE A 15 -5.24 8.20 1.09
C PHE A 15 -4.72 8.42 -0.31
N GLU A 16 -5.19 9.51 -0.90
CA GLU A 16 -4.77 9.90 -2.24
C GLU A 16 -4.21 11.30 -2.29
N SER A 17 -3.97 11.92 -1.14
CA SER A 17 -3.32 13.22 -1.08
C SER A 17 -2.55 13.32 0.22
N GLU A 18 -1.56 14.19 0.21
CA GLU A 18 -0.75 14.41 1.40
C GLU A 18 -1.57 14.98 2.54
N GLU A 19 -2.53 15.83 2.18
CA GLU A 19 -3.38 16.42 3.20
C GLU A 19 -4.19 15.37 3.92
N TRP A 20 -4.81 14.46 3.17
CA TRP A 20 -5.61 13.40 3.77
C TRP A 20 -4.75 12.43 4.57
N ALA A 21 -3.51 12.19 4.11
CA ALA A 21 -2.61 11.33 4.87
C ALA A 21 -2.35 11.91 6.25
N ASN A 22 -2.05 13.19 6.31
CA ASN A 22 -1.74 13.81 7.59
C ASN A 22 -2.96 13.87 8.50
N LYS A 23 -4.12 14.18 7.95
CA LYS A 23 -5.33 14.22 8.75
C LYS A 23 -5.69 12.85 9.31
N GLY A 24 -5.65 11.84 8.44
CA GLY A 24 -5.98 10.49 8.87
C GLY A 24 -5.01 9.96 9.88
N ASP A 25 -3.73 10.26 9.68
CA ASP A 25 -2.71 9.77 10.60
C ASP A 25 -2.92 10.34 12.00
N ALA A 26 -3.38 11.57 12.09
CA ALA A 26 -3.61 12.19 13.38
C ALA A 26 -4.85 11.65 14.06
N MET A 27 -5.82 11.13 13.31
CA MET A 27 -7.13 10.80 13.84
C MET A 27 -7.38 9.33 14.07
N LEU A 28 -6.59 8.45 13.44
CA LEU A 28 -6.88 7.03 13.47
C LEU A 28 -5.70 6.25 14.00
N GLU A 29 -5.99 5.20 14.77
CA GLU A 29 -5.00 4.16 15.00
C GLU A 29 -5.07 3.20 13.83
N LYS A 30 -3.90 2.81 13.32
CA LYS A 30 -3.86 1.98 12.12
C LYS A 30 -2.63 1.12 12.13
N GLU A 31 -2.69 0.03 11.38
CA GLU A 31 -1.59 -0.91 11.24
C GLU A 31 -0.86 -0.78 9.91
N SER A 32 -1.42 -0.05 8.96
CA SER A 32 -0.78 0.08 7.65
C SER A 32 -1.24 1.37 6.98
N TYR A 33 -0.46 1.79 5.99
CA TYR A 33 -0.82 2.93 5.14
C TYR A 33 -1.10 2.42 3.74
N HIS A 34 -2.14 2.95 3.11
CA HIS A 34 -2.56 2.54 1.77
C HIS A 34 -2.52 3.73 0.83
N PRO A 35 -1.35 4.15 0.39
CA PRO A 35 -1.26 5.33 -0.47
C PRO A 35 -1.63 5.03 -1.91
N ASP A 36 -2.16 6.06 -2.58
CA ASP A 36 -2.22 6.06 -4.03
C ASP A 36 -0.80 5.92 -4.57
N LEU A 37 -0.64 5.18 -5.67
CA LEU A 37 0.69 4.97 -6.26
C LEU A 37 1.42 6.29 -6.53
N LYS A 38 0.70 7.32 -6.93
CA LYS A 38 1.33 8.60 -7.24
C LYS A 38 1.97 9.24 -6.02
N LEU A 39 1.62 8.78 -4.83
CA LEU A 39 2.20 9.31 -3.60
C LEU A 39 3.28 8.40 -3.03
N LEU A 40 3.69 7.37 -3.76
CA LEU A 40 4.58 6.38 -3.17
C LEU A 40 5.89 7.01 -2.69
N ASP A 41 6.53 7.82 -3.54
CA ASP A 41 7.80 8.41 -3.15
C ASP A 41 7.66 9.31 -1.94
N TRP A 42 6.62 10.12 -1.92
CA TRP A 42 6.36 10.98 -0.79
C TRP A 42 6.10 10.16 0.48
N THR A 43 5.34 9.07 0.33
CA THR A 43 4.97 8.24 1.47
C THR A 43 6.19 7.56 2.07
N LEU A 44 7.13 7.14 1.24
CA LEU A 44 8.33 6.47 1.75
C LEU A 44 9.10 7.36 2.72
N GLU A 45 9.16 8.66 2.43
CA GLU A 45 9.84 9.58 3.32
C GLU A 45 8.97 9.98 4.51
N TRP A 46 7.67 10.05 4.29
CA TRP A 46 6.74 10.48 5.32
C TRP A 46 6.53 9.41 6.39
N ASN A 47 6.72 8.14 6.06
CA ASN A 47 6.36 7.01 6.91
C ASN A 47 7.36 6.83 8.03
N LYS A 48 7.38 7.77 8.98
CA LYS A 48 8.30 7.70 10.10
C LYS A 48 7.98 6.57 11.05
N ASN A 49 6.73 6.12 11.06
CA ASN A 49 6.32 5.03 11.91
C ASN A 49 6.69 3.67 11.33
N GLN A 50 7.16 3.65 10.10
CA GLN A 50 7.57 2.43 9.40
C GLN A 50 6.47 1.38 9.37
N LEU A 51 5.24 1.82 9.16
CA LEU A 51 4.13 0.91 9.00
C LEU A 51 4.20 0.24 7.63
N PRO A 52 3.65 -0.97 7.52
CA PRO A 52 3.58 -1.62 6.20
C PRO A 52 2.79 -0.77 5.21
N LEU A 53 3.22 -0.81 3.95
CA LEU A 53 2.56 -0.07 2.90
C LEU A 53 1.83 -1.02 1.98
N ARG A 54 0.61 -0.64 1.58
CA ARG A 54 -0.19 -1.38 0.62
C ARG A 54 -0.66 -0.38 -0.42
N VAL A 55 -0.06 -0.44 -1.58
CA VAL A 55 -0.14 0.62 -2.58
C VAL A 55 -1.21 0.31 -3.62
N TRP A 56 -1.95 1.30 -4.04
CA TRP A 56 -3.03 1.17 -5.03
C TRP A 56 -2.94 2.29 -6.04
N THR A 57 -3.35 2.20 -7.23
CA THR A 57 -3.57 0.95 -7.95
C THR A 57 -2.34 0.73 -8.81
N VAL A 58 -1.76 -0.44 -8.79
CA VAL A 58 -0.46 -0.69 -9.42
C VAL A 58 -0.66 -1.66 -10.56
N ASN A 59 -0.64 -1.15 -11.80
CA ASN A 59 -0.96 -1.95 -12.97
C ASN A 59 0.18 -2.12 -13.95
N GLU A 60 1.13 -1.20 -13.95
CA GLU A 60 2.24 -1.24 -14.90
C GLU A 60 3.34 -2.15 -14.38
N GLU A 61 3.97 -2.88 -15.29
CA GLU A 61 5.00 -3.83 -14.91
C GLU A 61 6.13 -3.15 -14.15
N LYS A 62 6.56 -1.98 -14.60
CA LYS A 62 7.65 -1.28 -13.94
C LYS A 62 7.29 -0.91 -12.51
N ASP A 63 6.05 -0.55 -12.28
CA ASP A 63 5.61 -0.15 -10.96
C ASP A 63 5.45 -1.36 -10.05
N ILE A 64 4.96 -2.47 -10.59
CA ILE A 64 4.86 -3.70 -9.83
C ILE A 64 6.25 -4.15 -9.38
N ASN A 65 7.20 -4.15 -10.31
CA ASN A 65 8.55 -4.57 -9.97
C ASN A 65 9.19 -3.64 -8.95
N ARG A 66 8.91 -2.35 -9.06
CA ARG A 66 9.45 -1.41 -8.09
C ARG A 66 8.90 -1.69 -6.69
N CYS A 67 7.63 -2.03 -6.60
CA CYS A 67 7.05 -2.36 -5.30
C CYS A 67 7.71 -3.60 -4.71
N PHE A 68 8.05 -4.59 -5.54
CA PHE A 68 8.81 -5.74 -5.04
C PHE A 68 10.17 -5.32 -4.52
N GLU A 69 10.87 -4.47 -5.25
CA GLU A 69 12.20 -4.03 -4.84
C GLU A 69 12.15 -3.26 -3.54
N LEU A 70 11.09 -2.50 -3.32
CA LEU A 70 10.93 -1.71 -2.11
C LEU A 70 10.36 -2.54 -0.96
N GLN A 71 10.06 -3.81 -1.23
CA GLN A 71 9.48 -4.71 -0.22
C GLN A 71 8.17 -4.19 0.34
N ILE A 72 7.37 -3.59 -0.54
CA ILE A 72 6.03 -3.16 -0.20
C ILE A 72 5.22 -4.40 0.19
N GLU A 73 4.45 -4.31 1.27
CA GLU A 73 3.77 -5.50 1.79
C GLU A 73 2.75 -6.05 0.82
N ALA A 74 2.00 -5.17 0.15
CA ALA A 74 0.96 -5.62 -0.77
C ALA A 74 0.65 -4.53 -1.76
N ILE A 75 0.11 -4.93 -2.89
CA ILE A 75 -0.37 -3.98 -3.89
C ILE A 75 -1.80 -4.35 -4.26
N PHE A 76 -2.55 -3.36 -4.70
CA PHE A 76 -3.87 -3.58 -5.30
C PHE A 76 -3.72 -3.35 -6.79
N THR A 77 -4.10 -4.34 -7.57
CA THR A 77 -3.92 -4.28 -9.01
C THR A 77 -5.16 -4.84 -9.69
N ASP A 78 -5.44 -4.32 -10.90
CA ASP A 78 -6.49 -4.87 -11.74
C ASP A 78 -6.03 -6.13 -12.47
N TYR A 79 -4.75 -6.46 -12.42
CA TYR A 79 -4.18 -7.58 -13.19
C TYR A 79 -3.43 -8.52 -12.25
N PRO A 80 -4.18 -9.24 -11.40
CA PRO A 80 -3.50 -10.07 -10.40
C PRO A 80 -2.65 -11.18 -10.97
N GLU A 81 -3.05 -11.74 -12.13
CA GLU A 81 -2.27 -12.81 -12.71
C GLU A 81 -0.92 -12.29 -13.20
N LYS A 82 -0.91 -11.11 -13.80
CA LYS A 82 0.35 -10.50 -14.22
C LYS A 82 1.24 -10.23 -13.01
N ALA A 83 0.67 -9.71 -11.96
CA ALA A 83 1.45 -9.41 -10.77
C ALA A 83 2.04 -10.68 -10.15
N LEU A 84 1.26 -11.75 -10.10
CA LEU A 84 1.76 -13.01 -9.59
C LEU A 84 2.92 -13.54 -10.41
N GLN A 85 2.82 -13.45 -11.72
CA GLN A 85 3.89 -13.94 -12.58
C GLN A 85 5.15 -13.11 -12.37
N LEU A 86 5.02 -11.81 -12.27
CA LEU A 86 6.18 -10.96 -12.02
C LEU A 86 6.79 -11.24 -10.65
N LYS A 87 5.96 -11.55 -9.68
CA LYS A 87 6.47 -11.88 -8.36
C LYS A 87 7.28 -13.15 -8.39
N GLU A 88 6.80 -14.17 -9.10
CA GLU A 88 7.54 -15.41 -9.22
C GLU A 88 8.88 -15.18 -9.89
N ASN A 89 8.90 -14.36 -10.94
CA ASN A 89 10.15 -14.06 -11.61
C ASN A 89 11.11 -13.31 -10.72
N TYR A 90 10.59 -12.41 -9.93
CA TYR A 90 11.42 -11.61 -9.03
C TYR A 90 12.05 -12.49 -7.94
N GLU A 91 11.31 -13.47 -7.46
CA GLU A 91 11.78 -14.31 -6.36
C GLU A 91 12.76 -15.39 -6.81
N ARG A 92 12.96 -15.53 -8.10
CA ARG A 92 13.97 -16.46 -8.58
C ARG A 92 15.35 -15.83 -8.47
#